data_1d23b0118241b645f84f05453a77064a
#
_entry.id   1d23b0118241b645f84f05453a77064a
#
_cell.length_a   1.000
_cell.length_b   1.000
_cell.length_c   1.000
_cell.angle_alpha   90.00
_cell.angle_beta   90.00
_cell.angle_gamma   90.00
#
_symmetry.space_group_name_H-M   'P 1'
#
loop_
_entity.id
_entity.type
_entity.pdbx_description
1 polymer ?
#
loop_
_entity_poly.entity_id
_entity_poly.type
_entity_poly.pdbx_seq_one_letter_code
_entity_poly.pdbx_strand_id
1 'polypeptide(L)'
;MAGRNVVLYHAWSRPGEAGAPLEVVENRYQTLFEIRRILYPRFEEYSDPGRFDQSIGGYLGRVMKQNFAAFVKQAGAQTDHPVVEIERVAEDGAQTGLDTALTDAADTLIVISLDCLRTRQEASAAEVEAVRRFLAHPDHLAFICPHHDVGDVPHLPHEERLERQVAAFLHHGDRTLPPQHRLSGFARSLLAGLGVGVENRFGLHAAKESDGSPAAIELESALDRLHLLRGVATFNLHPHLPQFERLQGTVPKLDVLVRQKIDLTVPPHPFTRNGRTTFDALLQSRPGIFAGNLFVGDVTLFFSTAGGLDSLRQLWTNIVERPNVSHSRI
;
A
#
# COMPACT_ATOMS: atom_id res chain seq x y z
N MET A 1 -26.79 7.55 11.60
CA MET A 1 -25.74 6.62 12.10
C MET A 1 -24.57 7.49 12.52
N ALA A 2 -23.88 7.21 13.63
CA ALA A 2 -22.65 7.93 13.94
C ALA A 2 -21.65 7.66 12.81
N GLY A 3 -20.98 8.70 12.32
CA GLY A 3 -19.96 8.57 11.27
C GLY A 3 -18.77 7.74 11.76
N ARG A 4 -18.01 7.18 10.82
CA ARG A 4 -16.81 6.40 11.13
C ARG A 4 -15.64 7.32 11.49
N ASN A 5 -14.84 6.90 12.45
CA ASN A 5 -13.59 7.59 12.81
C ASN A 5 -12.43 6.94 12.05
N VAL A 6 -11.95 7.62 11.03
CA VAL A 6 -10.92 7.11 10.13
C VAL A 6 -9.55 7.68 10.50
N VAL A 7 -8.58 6.80 10.71
CA VAL A 7 -7.17 7.15 10.86
C VAL A 7 -6.39 6.67 9.64
N LEU A 8 -5.67 7.58 9.00
CA LEU A 8 -4.72 7.31 7.93
C LEU A 8 -3.31 7.47 8.50
N TYR A 9 -2.63 6.34 8.70
CA TYR A 9 -1.31 6.28 9.32
C TYR A 9 -0.22 6.04 8.27
N HIS A 10 0.65 7.02 8.09
CA HIS A 10 1.79 6.95 7.17
C HIS A 10 3.01 6.39 7.91
N ALA A 11 3.33 5.13 7.67
CA ALA A 11 4.44 4.41 8.30
C ALA A 11 5.78 4.70 7.61
N TRP A 12 6.16 5.95 7.50
CA TRP A 12 7.45 6.39 6.99
C TRP A 12 8.24 7.18 8.04
N SER A 13 9.51 7.43 7.73
CA SER A 13 10.36 8.35 8.50
C SER A 13 10.85 9.45 7.56
N ARG A 14 10.32 10.67 7.69
CA ARG A 14 10.80 11.78 6.86
C ARG A 14 12.30 12.04 7.00
N PRO A 15 12.89 12.13 8.21
CA PRO A 15 14.34 12.27 8.33
C PRO A 15 15.11 11.08 7.78
N GLY A 16 14.62 9.86 7.98
CA GLY A 16 15.25 8.65 7.45
C GLY A 16 15.25 8.60 5.93
N GLU A 17 14.15 9.03 5.29
CA GLU A 17 14.05 9.14 3.84
C GLU A 17 14.95 10.26 3.30
N ALA A 18 14.97 11.43 3.94
CA ALA A 18 15.81 12.55 3.55
C ALA A 18 17.31 12.26 3.70
N GLY A 19 17.68 11.50 4.73
CA GLY A 19 19.06 11.08 4.99
C GLY A 19 19.50 9.82 4.22
N ALA A 20 18.63 9.24 3.38
CA ALA A 20 18.98 8.06 2.61
C ALA A 20 20.09 8.37 1.57
N PRO A 21 21.02 7.44 1.33
CA PRO A 21 22.02 7.60 0.27
C PRO A 21 21.39 7.87 -1.10
N LEU A 22 22.08 8.63 -1.96
CA LEU A 22 21.56 9.03 -3.26
C LEU A 22 21.11 7.85 -4.12
N GLU A 23 21.83 6.75 -4.10
CA GLU A 23 21.47 5.53 -4.82
C GLU A 23 20.13 4.93 -4.36
N VAL A 24 19.76 5.11 -3.10
CA VAL A 24 18.45 4.69 -2.59
C VAL A 24 17.35 5.58 -3.13
N VAL A 25 17.63 6.88 -3.16
CA VAL A 25 16.70 7.89 -3.68
C VAL A 25 16.46 7.69 -5.17
N GLU A 26 17.53 7.50 -5.94
CA GLU A 26 17.45 7.26 -7.38
C GLU A 26 16.72 5.97 -7.70
N ASN A 27 17.02 4.89 -6.99
CA ASN A 27 16.36 3.61 -7.18
C ASN A 27 14.88 3.60 -6.78
N ARG A 28 14.52 4.38 -5.75
CA ARG A 28 13.14 4.45 -5.26
C ARG A 28 12.27 5.40 -6.08
N TYR A 29 12.86 6.47 -6.56
CA TYR A 29 12.18 7.56 -7.23
C TYR A 29 12.89 7.89 -8.54
N GLN A 30 12.85 6.99 -9.49
CA GLN A 30 13.50 7.17 -10.79
C GLN A 30 13.06 8.43 -11.51
N THR A 31 11.81 8.80 -11.28
CA THR A 31 11.24 10.04 -11.79
C THR A 31 11.49 11.24 -10.88
N LEU A 32 12.24 11.07 -9.77
CA LEU A 32 12.46 12.19 -8.84
C LEU A 32 13.11 13.38 -9.53
N PHE A 33 14.08 13.13 -10.39
CA PHE A 33 14.73 14.18 -11.19
C PHE A 33 13.73 14.88 -12.12
N GLU A 34 12.90 14.11 -12.83
CA GLU A 34 11.87 14.64 -13.72
C GLU A 34 10.78 15.36 -12.95
N ILE A 35 10.37 14.83 -11.81
CA ILE A 35 9.40 15.48 -10.93
C ILE A 35 9.95 16.79 -10.40
N ARG A 36 11.22 16.84 -10.00
CA ARG A 36 11.86 18.10 -9.58
C ARG A 36 11.86 19.12 -10.69
N ARG A 37 12.19 18.73 -11.92
CA ARG A 37 12.15 19.61 -13.08
C ARG A 37 10.76 20.16 -13.35
N ILE A 38 9.72 19.38 -13.10
CA ILE A 38 8.33 19.82 -13.24
C ILE A 38 7.94 20.79 -12.12
N LEU A 39 8.31 20.46 -10.86
CA LEU A 39 7.97 21.28 -9.68
C LEU A 39 8.82 22.56 -9.59
N TYR A 40 10.07 22.52 -10.09
CA TYR A 40 11.04 23.61 -10.06
C TYR A 40 11.62 23.84 -11.46
N PRO A 41 10.83 24.45 -12.37
CA PRO A 41 11.20 24.56 -13.77
C PRO A 41 12.37 25.51 -14.03
N ARG A 42 12.71 26.37 -13.06
CA ARG A 42 13.84 27.29 -13.16
C ARG A 42 15.10 26.62 -12.67
N PHE A 43 16.19 26.81 -13.39
CA PHE A 43 17.49 26.23 -13.05
C PHE A 43 17.98 26.67 -11.67
N GLU A 44 17.78 27.94 -11.33
CA GLU A 44 18.14 28.52 -10.03
C GLU A 44 17.39 27.85 -8.88
N GLU A 45 16.11 27.56 -9.05
CA GLU A 45 15.31 26.85 -8.06
C GLU A 45 15.73 25.38 -7.93
N TYR A 46 16.13 24.79 -9.05
CA TYR A 46 16.59 23.40 -9.09
C TYR A 46 17.96 23.23 -8.42
N SER A 47 18.85 24.21 -8.55
CA SER A 47 20.18 24.21 -7.95
C SER A 47 20.24 24.71 -6.51
N ASP A 48 19.14 25.24 -5.97
CA ASP A 48 19.05 25.69 -4.58
C ASP A 48 19.16 24.50 -3.61
N PRO A 49 20.26 24.38 -2.81
CA PRO A 49 20.42 23.29 -1.87
C PRO A 49 19.27 23.12 -0.89
N GLY A 50 18.68 24.22 -0.39
CA GLY A 50 17.56 24.16 0.52
C GLY A 50 16.31 23.55 -0.12
N ARG A 51 16.06 23.84 -1.39
CA ARG A 51 14.96 23.25 -2.15
C ARG A 51 15.28 21.84 -2.63
N PHE A 52 16.54 21.60 -2.92
CA PHE A 52 17.02 20.27 -3.28
C PHE A 52 16.88 19.29 -2.11
N ASP A 53 17.25 19.71 -0.90
CA ASP A 53 17.11 18.90 0.32
C ASP A 53 15.65 18.75 0.78
N GLN A 54 14.80 19.73 0.51
CA GLN A 54 13.35 19.59 0.65
C GLN A 54 12.78 18.51 -0.27
N SER A 55 13.57 18.03 -1.20
CA SER A 55 13.10 17.22 -2.33
C SER A 55 12.56 15.87 -1.94
N ILE A 56 13.04 15.19 -0.91
CA ILE A 56 12.43 13.96 -0.43
C ILE A 56 11.32 14.28 0.57
N GLY A 57 11.55 15.14 1.54
CA GLY A 57 10.49 15.68 2.41
C GLY A 57 9.41 16.38 1.59
N GLY A 58 9.81 17.18 0.60
CA GLY A 58 8.92 17.81 -0.36
C GLY A 58 8.19 16.79 -1.25
N TYR A 59 8.86 15.76 -1.70
CA TYR A 59 8.24 14.67 -2.46
C TYR A 59 7.19 13.93 -1.62
N LEU A 60 7.51 13.53 -0.40
CA LEU A 60 6.55 12.88 0.49
C LEU A 60 5.33 13.76 0.77
N GLY A 61 5.54 15.06 1.05
CA GLY A 61 4.46 15.98 1.35
C GLY A 61 3.66 16.46 0.13
N ARG A 62 4.34 16.80 -0.97
CA ARG A 62 3.72 17.44 -2.16
C ARG A 62 3.26 16.47 -3.23
N VAL A 63 3.84 15.28 -3.28
CA VAL A 63 3.49 14.26 -4.28
C VAL A 63 2.80 13.07 -3.63
N MET A 64 3.50 12.37 -2.73
CA MET A 64 2.97 11.13 -2.17
C MET A 64 1.73 11.36 -1.31
N LYS A 65 1.77 12.30 -0.39
CA LYS A 65 0.62 12.62 0.48
C LYS A 65 -0.57 13.16 -0.30
N GLN A 66 -0.32 13.90 -1.38
CA GLN A 66 -1.39 14.42 -2.26
C GLN A 66 -2.16 13.32 -3.00
N ASN A 67 -1.55 12.16 -3.23
CA ASN A 67 -2.27 11.04 -3.82
C ASN A 67 -3.45 10.56 -2.96
N PHE A 68 -3.39 10.76 -1.65
CA PHE A 68 -4.44 10.38 -0.70
C PHE A 68 -5.48 11.49 -0.47
N ALA A 69 -5.24 12.72 -0.95
CA ALA A 69 -6.10 13.88 -0.64
C ALA A 69 -7.55 13.68 -1.07
N ALA A 70 -7.80 13.00 -2.20
CA ALA A 70 -9.16 12.73 -2.66
C ALA A 70 -9.88 11.73 -1.73
N PHE A 71 -9.19 10.70 -1.24
CA PHE A 71 -9.72 9.77 -0.24
C PHE A 71 -10.04 10.51 1.07
N VAL A 72 -9.09 11.27 1.60
CA VAL A 72 -9.25 12.03 2.85
C VAL A 72 -10.45 12.98 2.77
N LYS A 73 -10.56 13.71 1.66
CA LYS A 73 -11.70 14.63 1.42
C LYS A 73 -13.04 13.88 1.36
N GLN A 74 -13.10 12.79 0.61
CA GLN A 74 -14.33 12.02 0.42
C GLN A 74 -14.76 11.34 1.72
N ALA A 75 -13.86 10.65 2.40
CA ALA A 75 -14.13 9.97 3.66
C ALA A 75 -14.60 10.96 4.74
N GLY A 76 -13.92 12.09 4.89
CA GLY A 76 -14.32 13.14 5.84
C GLY A 76 -15.71 13.71 5.55
N ALA A 77 -16.06 13.91 4.27
CA ALA A 77 -17.39 14.40 3.90
C ALA A 77 -18.50 13.38 4.13
N GLN A 78 -18.21 12.08 4.01
CA GLN A 78 -19.21 11.00 4.19
C GLN A 78 -19.42 10.61 5.65
N THR A 79 -18.40 10.82 6.50
CA THR A 79 -18.46 10.45 7.91
C THR A 79 -18.88 11.60 8.83
N ASP A 80 -18.94 12.84 8.34
CA ASP A 80 -19.05 14.08 9.13
C ASP A 80 -17.92 14.24 10.17
N HIS A 81 -16.83 13.47 10.01
CA HIS A 81 -15.64 13.54 10.84
C HIS A 81 -14.41 13.73 9.96
N PRO A 82 -13.44 14.59 10.34
CA PRO A 82 -12.19 14.68 9.61
C PRO A 82 -11.42 13.37 9.71
N VAL A 83 -10.80 12.95 8.60
CA VAL A 83 -9.82 11.87 8.63
C VAL A 83 -8.60 12.36 9.40
N VAL A 84 -8.17 11.61 10.40
CA VAL A 84 -6.97 11.92 11.17
C VAL A 84 -5.75 11.34 10.45
N GLU A 85 -4.91 12.22 9.91
CA GLU A 85 -3.66 11.82 9.25
C GLU A 85 -2.50 11.89 10.23
N ILE A 86 -1.74 10.79 10.37
CA ILE A 86 -0.61 10.68 11.29
C ILE A 86 0.61 10.17 10.51
N GLU A 87 1.76 10.78 10.76
CA GLU A 87 3.05 10.30 10.27
C GLU A 87 3.83 9.65 11.40
N ARG A 88 4.36 8.43 11.16
CA ARG A 88 5.13 7.68 12.15
C ARG A 88 6.34 8.46 12.66
N VAL A 89 7.10 9.06 11.74
CA VAL A 89 8.19 9.98 12.08
C VAL A 89 8.05 11.23 11.22
N ALA A 90 7.67 12.31 11.85
CA ALA A 90 7.46 13.61 11.23
C ALA A 90 8.80 14.28 10.82
N GLU A 91 8.72 15.43 10.17
CA GLU A 91 9.88 16.16 9.64
C GLU A 91 10.83 16.62 10.76
N ASP A 92 10.30 16.99 11.90
CA ASP A 92 11.07 17.39 13.10
C ASP A 92 11.65 16.20 13.89
N GLY A 93 11.40 14.96 13.41
CA GLY A 93 11.82 13.73 14.07
C GLY A 93 10.87 13.25 15.17
N ALA A 94 9.76 13.95 15.41
CA ALA A 94 8.75 13.49 16.37
C ALA A 94 8.19 12.12 15.92
N GLN A 95 8.14 11.18 16.86
CA GLN A 95 7.67 9.81 16.62
C GLN A 95 6.25 9.63 17.18
N THR A 96 5.37 9.08 16.36
CA THR A 96 4.00 8.73 16.76
C THR A 96 3.74 7.28 16.37
N GLY A 97 3.80 6.37 17.35
CA GLY A 97 3.48 4.96 17.14
C GLY A 97 1.98 4.69 17.08
N LEU A 98 1.62 3.50 16.61
CA LEU A 98 0.27 2.97 16.75
C LEU A 98 0.08 2.50 18.21
N ASP A 99 -0.32 3.38 19.07
CA ASP A 99 -0.59 3.08 20.49
C ASP A 99 -2.08 2.90 20.78
N THR A 100 -2.40 2.55 22.00
CA THR A 100 -3.79 2.30 22.42
C THR A 100 -4.66 3.55 22.28
N ALA A 101 -4.14 4.74 22.59
CA ALA A 101 -4.92 5.96 22.51
C ALA A 101 -5.30 6.28 21.07
N LEU A 102 -4.38 6.06 20.12
CA LEU A 102 -4.65 6.23 18.70
C LEU A 102 -5.68 5.24 18.19
N THR A 103 -5.51 3.95 18.49
CA THR A 103 -6.40 2.90 18.01
C THR A 103 -7.77 2.94 18.70
N ASP A 104 -7.85 3.37 19.95
CA ASP A 104 -9.11 3.52 20.70
C ASP A 104 -9.98 4.68 20.15
N ALA A 105 -9.35 5.66 19.50
CA ALA A 105 -10.06 6.78 18.87
C ALA A 105 -10.63 6.45 17.48
N ALA A 106 -10.22 5.34 16.88
CA ALA A 106 -10.59 4.93 15.52
C ALA A 106 -11.52 3.72 15.51
N ASP A 107 -12.33 3.60 14.47
CA ASP A 107 -12.98 2.35 14.06
C ASP A 107 -12.48 1.85 12.69
N THR A 108 -11.78 2.70 11.97
CA THR A 108 -11.18 2.41 10.67
C THR A 108 -9.73 2.88 10.67
N LEU A 109 -8.81 1.94 10.59
CA LEU A 109 -7.37 2.19 10.55
C LEU A 109 -6.83 1.82 9.16
N ILE A 110 -6.19 2.77 8.48
CA ILE A 110 -5.51 2.55 7.20
C ILE A 110 -4.03 2.84 7.40
N VAL A 111 -3.20 1.81 7.30
CA VAL A 111 -1.75 1.91 7.45
C VAL A 111 -1.11 1.94 6.06
N ILE A 112 -0.59 3.08 5.69
CA ILE A 112 0.14 3.31 4.44
C ILE A 112 1.63 3.08 4.70
N SER A 113 2.17 1.99 4.18
CA SER A 113 3.57 1.61 4.39
C SER A 113 4.36 1.79 3.10
N LEU A 114 4.85 3.01 2.91
CA LEU A 114 5.73 3.41 1.81
C LEU A 114 7.19 3.58 2.28
N ASP A 115 7.48 3.12 3.49
CA ASP A 115 8.81 3.17 4.07
C ASP A 115 9.81 2.33 3.27
N CYS A 116 10.97 2.91 2.97
CA CYS A 116 12.09 2.17 2.40
C CYS A 116 12.71 1.25 3.47
N LEU A 117 13.00 0.00 3.13
CA LEU A 117 13.61 -0.97 4.07
C LEU A 117 14.87 -0.40 4.74
N ARG A 118 15.65 0.43 4.04
CA ARG A 118 16.86 1.04 4.59
C ARG A 118 16.60 2.05 5.71
N THR A 119 15.38 2.58 5.83
CA THR A 119 14.98 3.42 6.98
C THR A 119 14.63 2.60 8.22
N ARG A 120 14.62 1.26 8.09
CA ARG A 120 14.39 0.30 9.17
C ARG A 120 13.13 0.59 9.99
N GLN A 121 12.05 0.93 9.30
CA GLN A 121 10.76 1.07 9.96
C GLN A 121 10.19 -0.32 10.22
N GLU A 122 10.10 -0.68 11.51
CA GLU A 122 9.53 -1.94 11.96
C GLU A 122 8.49 -1.67 13.04
N ALA A 123 7.43 -2.46 13.06
CA ALA A 123 6.42 -2.37 14.09
C ALA A 123 6.97 -2.92 15.41
N SER A 124 6.89 -2.14 16.45
CA SER A 124 7.23 -2.58 17.80
C SER A 124 6.19 -3.56 18.35
N ALA A 125 6.57 -4.33 19.38
CA ALA A 125 5.63 -5.23 20.07
C ALA A 125 4.41 -4.47 20.63
N ALA A 126 4.59 -3.23 21.08
CA ALA A 126 3.51 -2.39 21.60
C ALA A 126 2.53 -1.99 20.48
N GLU A 127 3.02 -1.64 19.29
CA GLU A 127 2.18 -1.32 18.12
C GLU A 127 1.43 -2.54 17.62
N VAL A 128 2.08 -3.70 17.55
CA VAL A 128 1.42 -4.97 17.20
C VAL A 128 0.28 -5.27 18.17
N GLU A 129 0.52 -5.10 19.47
CA GLU A 129 -0.50 -5.37 20.49
C GLU A 129 -1.64 -4.34 20.46
N ALA A 130 -1.35 -3.08 20.15
CA ALA A 130 -2.37 -2.05 19.97
C ALA A 130 -3.29 -2.38 18.79
N VAL A 131 -2.73 -2.79 17.64
CA VAL A 131 -3.54 -3.20 16.48
C VAL A 131 -4.28 -4.52 16.75
N ARG A 132 -3.70 -5.45 17.53
CA ARG A 132 -4.41 -6.67 17.93
C ARG A 132 -5.64 -6.35 18.78
N ARG A 133 -5.53 -5.43 19.77
CA ARG A 133 -6.66 -4.97 20.58
C ARG A 133 -7.70 -4.23 19.74
N PHE A 134 -7.25 -3.37 18.82
CA PHE A 134 -8.14 -2.73 17.86
C PHE A 134 -8.97 -3.76 17.09
N LEU A 135 -8.34 -4.82 16.58
CA LEU A 135 -9.02 -5.91 15.86
C LEU A 135 -9.79 -6.88 16.77
N ALA A 136 -9.77 -6.71 18.09
CA ALA A 136 -10.64 -7.44 19.00
C ALA A 136 -12.10 -6.90 19.02
N HIS A 137 -12.34 -5.73 18.43
CA HIS A 137 -13.66 -5.16 18.28
C HIS A 137 -14.29 -5.54 16.92
N PRO A 138 -15.50 -6.12 16.88
CA PRO A 138 -16.10 -6.67 15.65
C PRO A 138 -16.39 -5.62 14.57
N ASP A 139 -16.66 -4.37 14.95
CA ASP A 139 -16.96 -3.27 14.01
C ASP A 139 -15.69 -2.60 13.46
N HIS A 140 -14.51 -2.93 13.99
CA HIS A 140 -13.28 -2.33 13.57
C HIS A 140 -12.75 -2.94 12.28
N LEU A 141 -12.15 -2.09 11.46
CA LEU A 141 -11.57 -2.43 10.17
C LEU A 141 -10.16 -1.88 10.08
N ALA A 142 -9.19 -2.74 9.81
CA ALA A 142 -7.82 -2.35 9.48
C ALA A 142 -7.48 -2.71 8.03
N PHE A 143 -7.00 -1.72 7.26
CA PHE A 143 -6.27 -1.93 6.02
C PHE A 143 -4.78 -1.76 6.31
N ILE A 144 -3.99 -2.80 6.06
CA ILE A 144 -2.52 -2.72 6.09
C ILE A 144 -2.05 -2.70 4.64
N CYS A 145 -1.48 -1.58 4.24
CA CYS A 145 -1.20 -1.30 2.84
C CYS A 145 0.31 -1.21 2.59
N PRO A 146 0.98 -2.34 2.31
CA PRO A 146 2.33 -2.31 1.76
C PRO A 146 2.29 -1.89 0.28
N HIS A 147 3.45 -1.48 -0.25
CA HIS A 147 3.66 -1.25 -1.67
C HIS A 147 4.59 -2.34 -2.23
N HIS A 148 4.81 -2.31 -3.54
CA HIS A 148 5.58 -3.35 -4.24
C HIS A 148 7.02 -3.51 -3.76
N ASP A 149 7.59 -4.66 -4.09
CA ASP A 149 8.99 -5.03 -3.89
C ASP A 149 9.58 -5.42 -5.24
N VAL A 150 10.67 -4.79 -5.67
CA VAL A 150 11.27 -5.03 -7.00
C VAL A 150 12.70 -5.49 -6.86
N GLY A 151 13.05 -6.55 -7.57
CA GLY A 151 14.42 -7.03 -7.67
C GLY A 151 15.00 -7.69 -6.42
N ASP A 152 14.21 -7.85 -5.33
CA ASP A 152 14.64 -8.54 -4.12
C ASP A 152 14.50 -10.06 -4.30
N VAL A 153 15.61 -10.70 -4.60
CA VAL A 153 15.69 -12.16 -4.82
C VAL A 153 16.86 -12.79 -4.04
N PRO A 154 17.06 -12.42 -2.75
CA PRO A 154 18.22 -12.91 -1.98
C PRO A 154 18.21 -14.42 -1.75
N HIS A 155 17.05 -15.06 -1.89
CA HIS A 155 16.85 -16.49 -1.73
C HIS A 155 17.23 -17.30 -2.97
N LEU A 156 17.51 -16.66 -4.11
CA LEU A 156 17.93 -17.34 -5.32
C LEU A 156 19.46 -17.49 -5.37
N PRO A 157 19.99 -18.54 -6.04
CA PRO A 157 21.39 -18.65 -6.40
C PRO A 157 21.87 -17.39 -7.16
N HIS A 158 23.16 -17.06 -7.02
CA HIS A 158 23.72 -15.81 -7.56
C HIS A 158 23.47 -15.66 -9.06
N GLU A 159 23.69 -16.74 -9.83
CA GLU A 159 23.50 -16.82 -11.28
C GLU A 159 22.06 -16.54 -11.71
N GLU A 160 21.08 -16.98 -10.90
CA GLU A 160 19.64 -16.76 -11.18
C GLU A 160 19.18 -15.37 -10.79
N ARG A 161 19.87 -14.70 -9.83
CA ARG A 161 19.49 -13.37 -9.34
C ARG A 161 19.54 -12.34 -10.45
N LEU A 162 20.63 -12.31 -11.22
CA LEU A 162 20.82 -11.33 -12.28
C LEU A 162 19.75 -11.48 -13.35
N GLU A 163 19.47 -12.69 -13.80
CA GLU A 163 18.42 -12.96 -14.79
C GLU A 163 17.05 -12.49 -14.29
N ARG A 164 16.73 -12.78 -13.03
CA ARG A 164 15.47 -12.38 -12.40
C ARG A 164 15.37 -10.86 -12.27
N GLN A 165 16.44 -10.20 -11.86
CA GLN A 165 16.47 -8.75 -11.71
C GLN A 165 16.32 -8.06 -13.07
N VAL A 166 16.99 -8.53 -14.11
CA VAL A 166 16.87 -8.00 -15.46
C VAL A 166 15.46 -8.19 -16.01
N ALA A 167 14.86 -9.37 -15.80
CA ALA A 167 13.52 -9.64 -16.28
C ALA A 167 12.45 -8.79 -15.52
N ALA A 168 12.60 -8.64 -14.21
CA ALA A 168 11.74 -7.75 -13.42
C ALA A 168 11.89 -6.28 -13.85
N PHE A 169 13.13 -5.85 -14.10
CA PHE A 169 13.45 -4.52 -14.60
C PHE A 169 12.79 -4.23 -15.96
N LEU A 170 12.88 -5.14 -16.91
CA LEU A 170 12.27 -4.97 -18.24
C LEU A 170 10.75 -4.91 -18.16
N HIS A 171 10.15 -5.73 -17.31
CA HIS A 171 8.71 -5.70 -17.08
C HIS A 171 8.26 -4.38 -16.43
N HIS A 172 9.01 -3.92 -15.46
CA HIS A 172 8.74 -2.71 -14.71
C HIS A 172 8.89 -1.43 -15.54
N GLY A 173 9.67 -1.50 -16.63
CA GLY A 173 9.94 -0.37 -17.50
C GLY A 173 10.98 0.62 -16.97
N ASP A 174 11.66 0.27 -15.90
CA ASP A 174 12.73 1.05 -15.30
C ASP A 174 14.02 1.00 -16.13
N ARG A 175 14.78 2.08 -16.12
CA ARG A 175 16.03 2.18 -16.89
C ARG A 175 17.28 2.21 -16.02
N THR A 176 17.14 2.18 -14.70
CA THR A 176 18.26 2.17 -13.76
C THR A 176 18.54 0.75 -13.26
N LEU A 177 19.76 0.25 -13.46
CA LEU A 177 20.22 -1.05 -12.99
C LEU A 177 21.07 -0.90 -11.73
N PRO A 178 20.96 -1.84 -10.79
CA PRO A 178 19.88 -2.80 -10.54
C PRO A 178 18.79 -2.19 -9.68
N PRO A 179 17.53 -2.18 -10.11
CA PRO A 179 16.45 -1.70 -9.29
C PRO A 179 16.19 -2.72 -8.18
N GLN A 180 16.70 -2.45 -7.01
CA GLN A 180 16.33 -3.17 -5.80
C GLN A 180 15.56 -2.22 -4.91
N HIS A 181 14.23 -2.27 -5.02
CA HIS A 181 13.33 -1.52 -4.16
C HIS A 181 12.68 -2.48 -3.20
N ARG A 182 13.09 -2.45 -1.95
CA ARG A 182 12.35 -3.10 -0.89
C ARG A 182 11.66 -2.03 -0.05
N LEU A 183 10.33 -2.04 -0.16
CA LEU A 183 9.46 -1.13 0.55
C LEU A 183 8.68 -1.88 1.64
N SER A 184 8.07 -1.11 2.55
CA SER A 184 7.04 -1.59 3.46
C SER A 184 7.53 -2.56 4.55
N GLY A 185 8.69 -2.28 5.12
CA GLY A 185 9.21 -3.01 6.27
C GLY A 185 8.26 -2.96 7.46
N PHE A 186 7.65 -1.80 7.70
CA PHE A 186 6.67 -1.62 8.77
C PHE A 186 5.45 -2.53 8.59
N ALA A 187 4.81 -2.52 7.41
CA ALA A 187 3.64 -3.35 7.16
C ALA A 187 3.95 -4.84 7.29
N ARG A 188 5.10 -5.30 6.74
CA ARG A 188 5.50 -6.71 6.86
C ARG A 188 5.71 -7.11 8.31
N SER A 189 6.44 -6.32 9.09
CA SER A 189 6.68 -6.62 10.51
C SER A 189 5.40 -6.60 11.34
N LEU A 190 4.50 -5.64 11.06
CA LEU A 190 3.18 -5.58 11.71
C LEU A 190 2.34 -6.82 11.40
N LEU A 191 2.21 -7.20 10.12
CA LEU A 191 1.46 -8.40 9.70
C LEU A 191 2.07 -9.68 10.28
N ALA A 192 3.40 -9.79 10.30
CA ALA A 192 4.09 -10.93 10.93
C ALA A 192 3.80 -11.00 12.44
N GLY A 193 3.87 -9.87 13.15
CA GLY A 193 3.55 -9.78 14.57
C GLY A 193 2.09 -10.12 14.89
N LEU A 194 1.17 -9.80 14.00
CA LEU A 194 -0.24 -10.19 14.09
C LEU A 194 -0.46 -11.68 13.76
N GLY A 195 0.56 -12.39 13.28
CA GLY A 195 0.50 -13.79 12.90
C GLY A 195 -0.16 -14.06 11.55
N VAL A 196 -0.22 -13.07 10.69
CA VAL A 196 -0.78 -13.11 9.33
C VAL A 196 0.24 -12.60 8.30
N GLY A 197 1.48 -13.04 8.39
CA GLY A 197 2.58 -12.57 7.54
C GLY A 197 2.31 -12.69 6.04
N VAL A 198 2.59 -11.60 5.33
CA VAL A 198 2.43 -11.47 3.89
C VAL A 198 3.67 -10.75 3.32
N GLU A 199 4.14 -11.21 2.18
CA GLU A 199 5.14 -10.51 1.37
C GLU A 199 4.49 -9.77 0.21
N ASN A 200 4.97 -8.58 -0.08
CA ASN A 200 4.52 -7.69 -1.15
C ASN A 200 5.44 -7.83 -2.38
N ARG A 201 5.41 -8.98 -3.01
CA ARG A 201 6.34 -9.37 -4.06
C ARG A 201 6.03 -8.68 -5.39
N PHE A 202 7.11 -8.37 -6.12
CA PHE A 202 7.10 -7.91 -7.51
C PHE A 202 6.48 -6.52 -7.72
N GLY A 203 6.70 -5.95 -8.89
CA GLY A 203 6.03 -4.75 -9.38
C GLY A 203 5.37 -5.12 -10.71
N LEU A 204 4.11 -5.58 -10.66
CA LEU A 204 3.39 -6.09 -11.81
C LEU A 204 2.54 -5.00 -12.45
N HIS A 205 2.43 -5.05 -13.79
CA HIS A 205 1.50 -4.19 -14.52
C HIS A 205 0.11 -4.83 -14.54
N ALA A 206 -0.91 -4.08 -14.12
CA ALA A 206 -2.30 -4.49 -14.29
C ALA A 206 -2.71 -4.38 -15.76
N ALA A 207 -3.53 -5.35 -16.20
CA ALA A 207 -4.08 -5.35 -17.56
C ALA A 207 -5.03 -4.18 -17.80
N LYS A 208 -5.09 -3.76 -19.06
CA LYS A 208 -5.97 -2.71 -19.57
C LYS A 208 -6.96 -3.27 -20.58
N GLU A 209 -8.12 -2.67 -20.66
CA GLU A 209 -9.05 -2.85 -21.77
C GLU A 209 -8.55 -2.11 -23.02
N SER A 210 -9.17 -2.35 -24.15
CA SER A 210 -8.77 -1.75 -25.44
C SER A 210 -8.87 -0.22 -25.49
N ASP A 211 -9.67 0.37 -24.60
CA ASP A 211 -9.83 1.83 -24.45
C ASP A 211 -8.83 2.43 -23.45
N GLY A 212 -7.95 1.61 -22.87
CA GLY A 212 -6.96 2.02 -21.89
C GLY A 212 -7.47 2.06 -20.44
N SER A 213 -8.74 1.76 -20.19
CA SER A 213 -9.29 1.64 -18.84
C SER A 213 -8.76 0.38 -18.13
N PRO A 214 -8.81 0.33 -16.77
CA PRO A 214 -8.41 -0.87 -16.04
C PRO A 214 -9.29 -2.07 -16.41
N ALA A 215 -8.67 -3.24 -16.62
CA ALA A 215 -9.42 -4.48 -16.78
C ALA A 215 -10.19 -4.83 -15.50
N ALA A 216 -11.31 -5.53 -15.66
CA ALA A 216 -12.15 -5.97 -14.56
C ALA A 216 -11.37 -6.88 -13.58
N ILE A 217 -11.61 -6.66 -12.28
CA ILE A 217 -11.06 -7.51 -11.22
C ILE A 217 -11.78 -8.87 -11.17
N GLU A 218 -11.06 -9.88 -10.69
CA GLU A 218 -11.64 -11.18 -10.34
C GLU A 218 -11.98 -11.18 -8.85
N LEU A 219 -13.26 -11.10 -8.54
CA LEU A 219 -13.79 -11.00 -7.19
C LEU A 219 -14.35 -12.33 -6.69
N GLU A 220 -13.90 -12.77 -5.52
CA GLU A 220 -14.50 -13.86 -4.76
C GLU A 220 -15.65 -13.32 -3.89
N SER A 221 -16.78 -13.01 -4.53
CA SER A 221 -17.91 -12.30 -3.91
C SER A 221 -18.47 -12.97 -2.65
N ALA A 222 -18.39 -14.30 -2.57
CA ALA A 222 -18.82 -15.05 -1.38
C ALA A 222 -17.94 -14.77 -0.13
N LEU A 223 -16.74 -14.23 -0.32
CA LEU A 223 -15.80 -13.88 0.74
C LEU A 223 -15.93 -12.40 1.18
N ASP A 224 -16.61 -11.55 0.40
CA ASP A 224 -16.80 -10.11 0.71
C ASP A 224 -17.87 -9.89 1.79
N ARG A 225 -17.53 -10.24 3.02
CA ARG A 225 -18.45 -10.23 4.16
C ARG A 225 -18.96 -8.84 4.55
N LEU A 226 -18.17 -7.81 4.30
CA LEU A 226 -18.51 -6.43 4.59
C LEU A 226 -19.09 -5.69 3.37
N HIS A 227 -19.23 -6.38 2.25
CA HIS A 227 -19.68 -5.81 0.98
C HIS A 227 -18.86 -4.59 0.53
N LEU A 228 -17.53 -4.59 0.86
CA LEU A 228 -16.64 -3.49 0.50
C LEU A 228 -16.43 -3.38 -1.01
N LEU A 229 -16.64 -4.48 -1.73
CA LEU A 229 -16.46 -4.52 -3.18
C LEU A 229 -17.79 -4.42 -3.95
N ARG A 230 -18.89 -4.11 -3.27
CA ARG A 230 -20.17 -3.87 -3.96
C ARG A 230 -20.06 -2.66 -4.88
N GLY A 231 -20.25 -2.88 -6.20
CA GLY A 231 -20.13 -1.84 -7.23
C GLY A 231 -18.68 -1.49 -7.62
N VAL A 232 -17.69 -2.19 -7.06
CA VAL A 232 -16.28 -2.02 -7.43
C VAL A 232 -15.96 -3.00 -8.56
N ALA A 233 -15.77 -2.52 -9.77
CA ALA A 233 -15.52 -3.35 -10.95
C ALA A 233 -14.03 -3.46 -11.31
N THR A 234 -13.24 -2.44 -10.96
CA THR A 234 -11.82 -2.35 -11.32
C THR A 234 -11.01 -1.79 -10.16
N PHE A 235 -9.72 -2.09 -10.14
CA PHE A 235 -8.74 -1.36 -9.34
C PHE A 235 -7.95 -0.40 -10.24
N ASN A 236 -6.82 0.10 -9.74
CA ASN A 236 -6.00 1.08 -10.43
C ASN A 236 -5.04 0.45 -11.46
N LEU A 237 -4.41 1.30 -12.26
CA LEU A 237 -3.41 0.97 -13.28
C LEU A 237 -1.99 1.39 -12.87
N HIS A 238 -1.71 1.43 -11.58
CA HIS A 238 -0.33 1.71 -11.16
C HIS A 238 0.61 0.69 -11.82
N PRO A 239 1.74 1.12 -12.41
CA PRO A 239 2.60 0.22 -13.17
C PRO A 239 3.37 -0.78 -12.29
N HIS A 240 3.27 -0.68 -10.98
CA HIS A 240 4.05 -1.46 -10.03
C HIS A 240 3.15 -1.98 -8.91
N LEU A 241 2.35 -3.00 -9.20
CA LEU A 241 1.43 -3.59 -8.23
C LEU A 241 2.01 -4.86 -7.62
N PRO A 242 1.92 -5.05 -6.30
CA PRO A 242 2.46 -6.24 -5.67
C PRO A 242 1.58 -7.48 -5.87
N GLN A 243 2.20 -8.64 -6.02
CA GLN A 243 1.62 -9.93 -5.66
C GLN A 243 1.68 -10.06 -4.15
N PHE A 244 0.55 -10.24 -3.48
CA PHE A 244 0.53 -10.54 -2.05
C PHE A 244 0.71 -12.03 -1.81
N GLU A 245 1.93 -12.41 -1.41
CA GLU A 245 2.27 -13.79 -1.10
C GLU A 245 2.05 -14.09 0.37
N ARG A 246 1.08 -14.95 0.66
CA ARG A 246 0.82 -15.42 2.03
C ARG A 246 1.92 -16.37 2.47
N LEU A 247 2.61 -16.05 3.56
CA LEU A 247 3.70 -16.88 4.07
C LEU A 247 3.20 -18.23 4.56
N GLN A 248 4.11 -19.22 4.61
CA GLN A 248 3.79 -20.55 5.12
C GLN A 248 3.20 -20.44 6.54
N GLY A 249 2.08 -21.13 6.77
CA GLY A 249 1.33 -21.03 8.03
C GLY A 249 0.31 -19.89 8.10
N THR A 250 0.33 -18.93 7.17
CA THR A 250 -0.70 -17.86 7.09
C THR A 250 -1.77 -18.11 6.02
N VAL A 251 -1.52 -19.01 5.09
CA VAL A 251 -2.50 -19.41 4.06
C VAL A 251 -3.87 -19.79 4.64
N PRO A 252 -3.99 -20.52 5.76
CA PRO A 252 -5.30 -20.82 6.35
C PRO A 252 -5.93 -19.66 7.11
N LYS A 253 -5.24 -18.51 7.25
CA LYS A 253 -5.71 -17.35 8.00
C LYS A 253 -6.22 -16.21 7.13
N LEU A 254 -5.80 -16.19 5.86
CA LEU A 254 -6.14 -15.14 4.91
C LEU A 254 -6.78 -15.74 3.65
N ASP A 255 -7.85 -15.15 3.19
CA ASP A 255 -8.45 -15.43 1.89
C ASP A 255 -7.97 -14.41 0.86
N VAL A 256 -7.84 -14.85 -0.40
CA VAL A 256 -7.68 -13.94 -1.54
C VAL A 256 -9.07 -13.48 -1.94
N LEU A 257 -9.34 -12.19 -1.72
CA LEU A 257 -10.63 -11.60 -2.03
C LEU A 257 -10.69 -11.09 -3.47
N VAL A 258 -9.58 -10.53 -3.96
CA VAL A 258 -9.48 -9.98 -5.31
C VAL A 258 -8.18 -10.41 -5.96
N ARG A 259 -8.28 -10.74 -7.25
CA ARG A 259 -7.14 -10.82 -8.17
C ARG A 259 -7.27 -9.78 -9.27
N GLN A 260 -6.13 -9.28 -9.74
CA GLN A 260 -6.05 -8.46 -10.95
C GLN A 260 -5.35 -9.25 -12.06
N LYS A 261 -5.77 -8.99 -13.29
CA LYS A 261 -5.10 -9.54 -14.47
C LYS A 261 -3.79 -8.82 -14.72
N ILE A 262 -2.79 -9.55 -15.22
CA ILE A 262 -1.47 -9.03 -15.59
C ILE A 262 -1.52 -8.56 -17.04
N ASP A 263 -0.93 -7.41 -17.32
CA ASP A 263 -0.71 -6.93 -18.69
C ASP A 263 0.34 -7.80 -19.38
N LEU A 264 -0.09 -8.65 -20.29
CA LEU A 264 0.76 -9.54 -21.07
C LEU A 264 1.32 -8.87 -22.34
N THR A 265 1.00 -7.61 -22.58
CA THR A 265 1.52 -6.84 -23.73
C THR A 265 2.86 -6.16 -23.43
N VAL A 266 3.21 -6.02 -22.15
CA VAL A 266 4.53 -5.55 -21.70
C VAL A 266 5.53 -6.72 -21.62
N PRO A 267 6.83 -6.46 -21.54
CA PRO A 267 7.82 -7.53 -21.35
C PRO A 267 7.43 -8.46 -20.19
N PRO A 268 7.52 -9.80 -20.36
CA PRO A 268 6.99 -10.73 -19.37
C PRO A 268 7.79 -10.70 -18.07
N HIS A 269 7.07 -10.65 -16.95
CA HIS A 269 7.68 -10.85 -15.64
C HIS A 269 7.96 -12.35 -15.38
N PRO A 270 9.05 -12.72 -14.68
CA PRO A 270 9.30 -14.13 -14.31
C PRO A 270 8.15 -14.82 -13.59
N PHE A 271 7.35 -14.07 -12.86
CA PHE A 271 6.13 -14.54 -12.21
C PHE A 271 5.10 -15.18 -13.18
N THR A 272 5.09 -14.77 -14.46
CA THR A 272 4.16 -15.28 -15.47
C THR A 272 4.64 -16.54 -16.18
N ARG A 273 5.88 -17.01 -15.93
CA ARG A 273 6.51 -18.15 -16.63
C ARG A 273 5.70 -19.45 -16.58
N ASN A 274 4.91 -19.66 -15.54
CA ASN A 274 4.09 -20.86 -15.37
C ASN A 274 2.63 -20.66 -15.82
N GLY A 275 2.40 -19.75 -16.78
CA GLY A 275 1.07 -19.45 -17.31
C GLY A 275 0.18 -18.64 -16.35
N ARG A 276 0.75 -18.02 -15.33
CA ARG A 276 0.01 -17.11 -14.45
C ARG A 276 -0.38 -15.86 -15.21
N THR A 277 -1.65 -15.52 -15.15
CA THR A 277 -2.24 -14.36 -15.81
C THR A 277 -2.86 -13.37 -14.84
N THR A 278 -2.87 -13.73 -13.55
CA THR A 278 -3.43 -12.90 -12.46
C THR A 278 -2.51 -12.88 -11.27
N PHE A 279 -2.68 -11.89 -10.40
CA PHE A 279 -2.00 -11.77 -9.11
C PHE A 279 -2.97 -11.43 -7.98
N ASP A 280 -2.65 -11.87 -6.77
CA ASP A 280 -3.45 -11.62 -5.58
C ASP A 280 -3.30 -10.13 -5.17
N ALA A 281 -4.36 -9.34 -5.33
CA ALA A 281 -4.35 -7.89 -5.18
C ALA A 281 -5.00 -7.39 -3.89
N LEU A 282 -5.89 -8.19 -3.28
CA LEU A 282 -6.52 -7.88 -2.00
C LEU A 282 -6.74 -9.17 -1.22
N LEU A 283 -6.26 -9.18 0.01
CA LEU A 283 -6.47 -10.27 0.96
C LEU A 283 -7.39 -9.81 2.09
N GLN A 284 -8.09 -10.76 2.70
CA GLN A 284 -8.95 -10.54 3.87
C GLN A 284 -8.69 -11.62 4.93
N SER A 285 -8.67 -11.24 6.21
CA SER A 285 -8.63 -12.21 7.30
C SER A 285 -9.85 -13.12 7.30
N ARG A 286 -9.64 -14.42 7.54
CA ARG A 286 -10.75 -15.37 7.70
C ARG A 286 -11.53 -15.12 9.00
N PRO A 287 -12.80 -15.51 9.03
CA PRO A 287 -13.59 -15.51 10.27
C PRO A 287 -12.86 -16.26 11.40
N GLY A 288 -12.89 -15.71 12.60
CA GLY A 288 -12.27 -16.32 13.78
C GLY A 288 -10.78 -16.03 13.97
N ILE A 289 -10.09 -15.38 12.99
CA ILE A 289 -8.71 -14.92 13.17
C ILE A 289 -8.67 -13.67 14.04
N PHE A 290 -9.57 -12.73 13.76
CA PHE A 290 -9.85 -11.54 14.57
C PHE A 290 -11.37 -11.40 14.73
N ALA A 291 -11.81 -10.69 15.75
CA ALA A 291 -13.23 -10.31 15.87
C ALA A 291 -13.57 -9.22 14.82
N GLY A 292 -12.69 -8.26 14.64
CA GLY A 292 -12.73 -7.26 13.59
C GLY A 292 -12.22 -7.79 12.24
N ASN A 293 -12.02 -6.91 11.29
CA ASN A 293 -11.68 -7.26 9.93
C ASN A 293 -10.32 -6.66 9.55
N LEU A 294 -9.42 -7.50 9.05
CA LEU A 294 -8.13 -7.09 8.50
C LEU A 294 -8.12 -7.33 7.00
N PHE A 295 -7.68 -6.31 6.26
CA PHE A 295 -7.40 -6.37 4.83
C PHE A 295 -5.94 -6.05 4.55
N VAL A 296 -5.38 -6.70 3.53
CA VAL A 296 -4.05 -6.38 2.99
C VAL A 296 -4.22 -6.05 1.52
N GLY A 297 -3.91 -4.83 1.14
CA GLY A 297 -4.03 -4.33 -0.23
C GLY A 297 -2.96 -3.30 -0.52
N ASP A 298 -2.72 -2.99 -1.79
CA ASP A 298 -1.71 -2.00 -2.15
C ASP A 298 -2.08 -0.58 -1.73
N VAL A 299 -1.09 0.23 -1.37
CA VAL A 299 -1.30 1.64 -0.99
C VAL A 299 -2.05 2.43 -2.06
N THR A 300 -1.88 2.05 -3.33
CA THR A 300 -2.50 2.73 -4.46
C THR A 300 -4.01 2.54 -4.56
N LEU A 301 -4.61 1.64 -3.76
CA LEU A 301 -6.07 1.57 -3.59
C LEU A 301 -6.66 2.86 -3.01
N PHE A 302 -5.83 3.69 -2.38
CA PHE A 302 -6.20 4.99 -1.82
C PHE A 302 -5.67 6.17 -2.62
N PHE A 303 -5.06 5.92 -3.81
CA PHE A 303 -4.55 6.96 -4.71
C PHE A 303 -5.64 7.48 -5.65
N SER A 304 -5.59 8.77 -5.91
CA SER A 304 -6.44 9.42 -6.93
C SER A 304 -5.79 9.51 -8.31
N THR A 305 -4.53 9.13 -8.45
CA THR A 305 -3.70 9.40 -9.64
C THR A 305 -3.38 8.19 -10.51
N ALA A 306 -3.72 6.98 -10.05
CA ALA A 306 -3.31 5.74 -10.72
C ALA A 306 -4.39 5.14 -11.66
N GLY A 307 -5.39 5.89 -12.09
CA GLY A 307 -6.52 5.40 -12.88
C GLY A 307 -7.57 4.65 -12.05
N GLY A 308 -8.67 4.23 -12.67
CA GLY A 308 -9.74 3.48 -11.99
C GLY A 308 -10.47 4.23 -10.87
N LEU A 309 -10.41 5.57 -10.87
CA LEU A 309 -10.81 6.41 -9.74
C LEU A 309 -12.28 6.24 -9.33
N ASP A 310 -13.19 6.08 -10.30
CA ASP A 310 -14.62 5.96 -9.96
C ASP A 310 -14.90 4.65 -9.19
N SER A 311 -14.25 3.57 -9.59
CA SER A 311 -14.33 2.28 -8.91
C SER A 311 -13.67 2.35 -7.52
N LEU A 312 -12.52 3.04 -7.39
CA LEU A 312 -11.86 3.26 -6.09
C LEU A 312 -12.70 4.15 -5.17
N ARG A 313 -13.36 5.18 -5.69
CA ARG A 313 -14.30 6.01 -4.91
C ARG A 313 -15.46 5.19 -4.35
N GLN A 314 -15.95 4.20 -5.10
CA GLN A 314 -16.96 3.28 -4.61
C GLN A 314 -16.41 2.41 -3.48
N LEU A 315 -15.15 1.93 -3.59
CA LEU A 315 -14.48 1.21 -2.50
C LEU A 315 -14.36 2.09 -1.25
N TRP A 316 -13.93 3.35 -1.41
CA TRP A 316 -13.80 4.30 -0.29
C TRP A 316 -15.14 4.56 0.41
N THR A 317 -16.21 4.76 -0.37
CA THR A 317 -17.57 4.87 0.14
C THR A 317 -17.96 3.63 0.95
N ASN A 318 -17.74 2.44 0.38
CA ASN A 318 -18.11 1.19 1.05
C ASN A 318 -17.32 0.98 2.36
N ILE A 319 -16.05 1.43 2.41
CA ILE A 319 -15.23 1.36 3.64
C ILE A 319 -15.85 2.21 4.76
N VAL A 320 -16.27 3.44 4.46
CA VAL A 320 -16.78 4.37 5.49
C VAL A 320 -18.27 4.19 5.80
N GLU A 321 -19.05 3.69 4.85
CA GLU A 321 -20.50 3.43 5.01
C GLU A 321 -20.82 1.98 5.39
N ARG A 322 -19.79 1.12 5.59
CA ARG A 322 -20.03 -0.28 5.94
C ARG A 322 -20.98 -0.41 7.14
N PRO A 323 -21.88 -1.40 7.12
CA PRO A 323 -22.80 -1.61 8.23
C PRO A 323 -22.01 -1.97 9.50
N ASN A 324 -22.53 -1.55 10.66
CA ASN A 324 -22.08 -2.10 11.93
C ASN A 324 -22.44 -3.59 11.96
N VAL A 325 -21.51 -4.41 12.42
CA VAL A 325 -21.79 -5.81 12.67
C VAL A 325 -22.76 -5.84 13.85
N SER A 326 -24.05 -5.77 13.54
CA SER A 326 -25.08 -5.88 14.56
C SER A 326 -24.78 -7.14 15.36
N HIS A 327 -24.79 -7.03 16.69
CA HIS A 327 -24.81 -8.19 17.58
C HIS A 327 -26.10 -8.96 17.27
N SER A 328 -26.09 -9.77 16.21
CA SER A 328 -27.06 -10.83 16.02
C SER A 328 -26.86 -11.76 17.21
N ARG A 329 -27.65 -11.53 18.25
CA ARG A 329 -27.73 -12.44 19.39
C ARG A 329 -28.06 -13.83 18.80
N ILE A 330 -27.09 -14.72 18.88
CA ILE A 330 -27.33 -16.16 18.76
C ILE A 330 -28.12 -16.61 19.96
#